data_9a91f68d413f5245c8ff9cd3f82048ed
#
_entry.id   9a91f68d413f5245c8ff9cd3f82048ed
#
_cell.length_a   1.000
_cell.length_b   1.000
_cell.length_c   1.000
_cell.angle_alpha   90.00
_cell.angle_beta   90.00
_cell.angle_gamma   90.00
#
_symmetry.space_group_name_H-M   'P 1'
#
loop_
_entity.id
_entity.type
_entity.pdbx_description
1 polymer ?
#
loop_
_entity_poly.entity_id
_entity_poly.type
_entity_poly.pdbx_seq_one_letter_code
_entity_poly.pdbx_strand_id
1 'polypeptide(L)'
;MVRKLLLIIIDGVPYRNWRRLFGNLEGWVQSGEARVWRMRAVLPSTSASCYASIHTGVPPQVHGIWGNQAVRKLDLPDVFSELAKAGRRTGAVTHSFWSEFFQRAPFDTVRDIEYDEEAGPIHHGRFHTMAGYGHDNQMTPSDHDLFATLTRLCEVKGIDYGIYHSCTLDSMGHRFFHDCAEMDHACYLLDEQLAPFIHRWRNAGYEVIVTADHGQDARGHHGGTGELQQDFAFYYFGGSDMPAKDVVLDQLAMAPSILTRMGVPVPATMKAAPFMVG
;
A
#
# COMPACT_ATOMS: atom_id res chain seq x y z
N MET A 1 -9.66 -1.82 23.56
CA MET A 1 -9.00 -0.71 22.82
C MET A 1 -9.33 -0.84 21.35
N VAL A 2 -9.49 0.28 20.65
CA VAL A 2 -9.64 0.32 19.19
C VAL A 2 -8.30 -0.09 18.57
N ARG A 3 -8.32 -1.07 17.66
CA ARG A 3 -7.11 -1.45 16.90
C ARG A 3 -6.75 -0.36 15.92
N LYS A 4 -5.46 -0.12 15.77
CA LYS A 4 -4.89 0.83 14.81
C LYS A 4 -3.99 0.11 13.83
N LEU A 5 -4.10 0.44 12.55
CA LEU A 5 -3.38 -0.26 11.49
C LEU A 5 -2.86 0.72 10.43
N LEU A 6 -1.62 0.52 10.01
CA LEU A 6 -1.01 1.23 8.88
C LEU A 6 -0.70 0.25 7.75
N LEU A 7 -1.08 0.64 6.54
CA LEU A 7 -0.74 -0.05 5.30
C LEU A 7 0.29 0.78 4.53
N ILE A 8 1.51 0.28 4.43
CA ILE A 8 2.64 0.91 3.76
C ILE A 8 2.86 0.20 2.43
N ILE A 9 2.57 0.87 1.33
CA ILE A 9 2.74 0.34 -0.02
C ILE A 9 3.94 1.01 -0.68
N ILE A 10 4.92 0.22 -1.04
CA ILE A 10 6.09 0.60 -1.82
C ILE A 10 5.91 0.01 -3.21
N ASP A 11 5.60 0.86 -4.19
CA ASP A 11 5.21 0.47 -5.54
C ASP A 11 6.31 -0.30 -6.29
N GLY A 12 5.92 -1.32 -7.05
CA GLY A 12 6.73 -1.94 -8.07
C GLY A 12 7.87 -2.88 -7.62
N VAL A 13 7.91 -3.32 -6.37
CA VAL A 13 9.04 -4.10 -5.85
C VAL A 13 8.80 -5.60 -5.92
N PRO A 14 9.56 -6.39 -6.72
CA PRO A 14 9.40 -7.83 -6.80
C PRO A 14 9.87 -8.55 -5.53
N TYR A 15 9.26 -9.72 -5.23
CA TYR A 15 9.52 -10.50 -4.01
C TYR A 15 11.00 -10.75 -3.75
N ARG A 16 11.78 -11.09 -4.79
CA ARG A 16 13.23 -11.34 -4.64
C ARG A 16 14.00 -10.13 -4.13
N ASN A 17 13.62 -8.90 -4.56
CA ASN A 17 14.31 -7.69 -4.16
C ASN A 17 13.99 -7.34 -2.70
N TRP A 18 12.74 -7.52 -2.27
CA TRP A 18 12.36 -7.41 -0.87
C TRP A 18 13.25 -8.28 0.02
N ARG A 19 13.35 -9.58 -0.30
CA ARG A 19 14.07 -10.56 0.51
C ARG A 19 15.60 -10.39 0.48
N ARG A 20 16.12 -9.70 -0.52
CA ARG A 20 17.56 -9.49 -0.70
C ARG A 20 18.04 -8.15 -0.15
N LEU A 21 17.25 -7.09 -0.23
CA LEU A 21 17.72 -5.71 -0.11
C LEU A 21 17.17 -4.98 1.12
N PHE A 22 16.06 -5.41 1.70
CA PHE A 22 15.45 -4.77 2.85
C PHE A 22 15.96 -5.41 4.15
N GLY A 23 17.17 -5.07 4.52
CA GLY A 23 17.91 -5.71 5.62
C GLY A 23 17.27 -5.49 7.00
N ASN A 24 16.68 -4.33 7.27
CA ASN A 24 15.96 -4.05 8.50
C ASN A 24 14.70 -4.90 8.61
N LEU A 25 13.88 -4.97 7.54
CA LEU A 25 12.68 -5.80 7.51
C LEU A 25 13.01 -7.28 7.71
N GLU A 26 14.04 -7.78 7.03
CA GLU A 26 14.49 -9.16 7.19
C GLU A 26 15.07 -9.43 8.57
N GLY A 27 15.76 -8.48 9.18
CA GLY A 27 16.25 -8.56 10.55
C GLY A 27 15.11 -8.74 11.55
N TRP A 28 13.99 -8.02 11.39
CA TRP A 28 12.79 -8.20 12.22
C TRP A 28 12.07 -9.53 11.98
N VAL A 29 12.12 -10.05 10.77
CA VAL A 29 11.61 -11.41 10.50
C VAL A 29 12.46 -12.46 11.21
N GLN A 30 13.79 -12.29 11.21
CA GLN A 30 14.73 -13.21 11.91
C GLN A 30 14.58 -13.14 13.43
N SER A 31 14.37 -11.96 13.99
CA SER A 31 14.13 -11.77 15.43
C SER A 31 12.72 -12.20 15.88
N GLY A 32 11.80 -12.46 14.93
CA GLY A 32 10.41 -12.83 15.22
C GLY A 32 9.49 -11.64 15.52
N GLU A 33 9.95 -10.41 15.37
CA GLU A 33 9.15 -9.19 15.54
C GLU A 33 8.24 -8.90 14.35
N ALA A 34 8.59 -9.40 13.17
CA ALA A 34 7.78 -9.37 11.97
C ALA A 34 7.60 -10.77 11.39
N ARG A 35 6.62 -10.91 10.52
CA ARG A 35 6.41 -12.11 9.70
C ARG A 35 6.32 -11.69 8.24
N VAL A 36 6.73 -12.56 7.31
CA VAL A 36 6.72 -12.28 5.88
C VAL A 36 6.08 -13.41 5.10
N TRP A 37 5.31 -13.04 4.06
CA TRP A 37 4.72 -13.94 3.07
C TRP A 37 4.99 -13.42 1.67
N ARG A 38 4.90 -14.31 0.71
CA ARG A 38 4.74 -13.94 -0.68
C ARG A 38 3.27 -13.57 -0.91
N MET A 39 3.02 -12.45 -1.59
CA MET A 39 1.68 -12.07 -2.05
C MET A 39 1.68 -11.98 -3.57
N ARG A 40 0.56 -12.31 -4.17
CA ARG A 40 0.37 -12.29 -5.62
C ARG A 40 -0.64 -11.23 -6.03
N ALA A 41 -0.22 -10.36 -6.96
CA ALA A 41 -1.04 -9.31 -7.55
C ALA A 41 -2.18 -9.87 -8.41
N VAL A 42 -3.24 -9.10 -8.55
CA VAL A 42 -4.26 -9.28 -9.59
C VAL A 42 -3.66 -9.02 -10.98
N LEU A 43 -4.40 -9.40 -12.02
CA LEU A 43 -4.04 -9.14 -13.41
C LEU A 43 -5.04 -8.19 -14.07
N PRO A 44 -4.58 -7.20 -14.85
CA PRO A 44 -3.17 -6.84 -15.04
C PRO A 44 -2.54 -6.29 -13.76
N SER A 45 -1.28 -6.66 -13.51
CA SER A 45 -0.49 -6.19 -12.37
C SER A 45 0.05 -4.78 -12.62
N THR A 46 -0.88 -3.82 -12.79
CA THR A 46 -0.60 -2.39 -12.97
C THR A 46 -1.08 -1.63 -11.74
N SER A 47 -0.41 -0.54 -11.39
CA SER A 47 -0.66 0.22 -10.17
C SER A 47 -2.14 0.54 -9.95
N ALA A 48 -2.81 1.19 -10.92
CA ALA A 48 -4.23 1.55 -10.76
C ALA A 48 -5.15 0.34 -10.54
N SER A 49 -4.93 -0.77 -11.27
CA SER A 49 -5.70 -2.01 -11.10
C SER A 49 -5.48 -2.63 -9.73
N CYS A 50 -4.22 -2.65 -9.27
CA CYS A 50 -3.85 -3.18 -7.98
C CYS A 50 -4.38 -2.32 -6.82
N TYR A 51 -4.26 -0.97 -6.90
CA TYR A 51 -4.80 -0.08 -5.85
C TYR A 51 -6.30 -0.26 -5.66
N ALA A 52 -7.05 -0.31 -6.78
CA ALA A 52 -8.48 -0.56 -6.74
C ALA A 52 -8.79 -1.91 -6.07
N SER A 53 -8.07 -2.97 -6.44
CA SER A 53 -8.27 -4.32 -5.89
C SER A 53 -7.86 -4.43 -4.42
N ILE A 54 -6.73 -3.83 -4.00
CA ILE A 54 -6.25 -3.85 -2.61
C ILE A 54 -7.31 -3.30 -1.65
N HIS A 55 -8.02 -2.24 -2.02
CA HIS A 55 -8.96 -1.57 -1.14
C HIS A 55 -10.42 -1.99 -1.31
N THR A 56 -10.82 -2.47 -2.50
CA THR A 56 -12.19 -2.97 -2.73
C THR A 56 -12.34 -4.48 -2.54
N GLY A 57 -11.24 -5.24 -2.52
CA GLY A 57 -11.27 -6.70 -2.43
C GLY A 57 -11.94 -7.39 -3.62
N VAL A 58 -12.07 -6.69 -4.76
CA VAL A 58 -12.65 -7.26 -5.99
C VAL A 58 -11.68 -7.14 -7.16
N PRO A 59 -11.74 -8.06 -8.15
CA PRO A 59 -10.81 -8.07 -9.26
C PRO A 59 -11.14 -7.01 -10.34
N PRO A 60 -10.20 -6.71 -11.26
CA PRO A 60 -10.38 -5.77 -12.37
C PRO A 60 -11.63 -5.98 -13.21
N GLN A 61 -12.08 -7.22 -13.37
CA GLN A 61 -13.33 -7.58 -14.06
C GLN A 61 -14.58 -7.00 -13.39
N VAL A 62 -14.51 -6.71 -12.09
CA VAL A 62 -15.62 -6.18 -11.29
C VAL A 62 -15.52 -4.67 -11.15
N HIS A 63 -14.35 -4.12 -10.75
CA HIS A 63 -14.20 -2.67 -10.57
C HIS A 63 -13.94 -1.92 -11.88
N GLY A 64 -13.57 -2.60 -12.97
CA GLY A 64 -13.41 -2.02 -14.31
C GLY A 64 -12.17 -1.15 -14.50
N ILE A 65 -11.19 -1.22 -13.62
CA ILE A 65 -9.91 -0.52 -13.74
C ILE A 65 -8.89 -1.49 -14.33
N TRP A 66 -8.47 -1.24 -15.56
CA TRP A 66 -7.59 -2.12 -16.32
C TRP A 66 -6.18 -1.53 -16.54
N GLY A 67 -5.94 -0.31 -16.05
CA GLY A 67 -4.66 0.37 -16.16
C GLY A 67 -4.75 1.82 -15.72
N ASN A 68 -3.61 2.51 -15.74
CA ASN A 68 -3.46 3.85 -15.18
C ASN A 68 -4.29 4.94 -15.88
N GLN A 69 -4.79 4.68 -17.10
CA GLN A 69 -5.67 5.60 -17.82
C GLN A 69 -7.16 5.46 -17.46
N ALA A 70 -7.52 4.46 -16.67
CA ALA A 70 -8.91 4.16 -16.30
C ALA A 70 -9.29 4.69 -14.91
N VAL A 71 -8.48 5.56 -14.33
CA VAL A 71 -8.70 6.11 -12.98
C VAL A 71 -9.98 6.94 -12.94
N ARG A 72 -10.85 6.63 -11.99
CA ARG A 72 -12.14 7.30 -11.74
C ARG A 72 -12.65 6.94 -10.35
N LYS A 73 -13.61 7.69 -9.84
CA LYS A 73 -14.30 7.33 -8.60
C LYS A 73 -14.93 5.95 -8.72
N LEU A 74 -14.66 5.10 -7.73
CA LEU A 74 -15.28 3.78 -7.63
C LEU A 74 -16.56 3.85 -6.79
N ASP A 75 -17.61 3.21 -7.30
CA ASP A 75 -18.88 3.06 -6.59
C ASP A 75 -18.99 1.63 -6.03
N LEU A 76 -18.05 1.29 -5.17
CA LEU A 76 -17.93 -0.02 -4.52
C LEU A 76 -17.59 0.18 -3.04
N PRO A 77 -18.03 -0.72 -2.17
CA PRO A 77 -17.51 -0.76 -0.81
C PRO A 77 -15.99 -0.92 -0.82
N ASP A 78 -15.32 -0.15 0.01
CA ASP A 78 -13.86 -0.14 0.14
C ASP A 78 -13.44 0.03 1.60
N VAL A 79 -12.17 -0.22 1.90
CA VAL A 79 -11.65 -0.18 3.28
C VAL A 79 -11.90 1.18 3.94
N PHE A 80 -11.67 2.31 3.24
CA PHE A 80 -11.90 3.62 3.82
C PHE A 80 -13.36 3.86 4.15
N SER A 81 -14.26 3.59 3.18
CA SER A 81 -15.69 3.83 3.36
C SER A 81 -16.28 2.96 4.48
N GLU A 82 -15.86 1.69 4.59
CA GLU A 82 -16.38 0.79 5.63
C GLU A 82 -15.83 1.15 7.03
N LEU A 83 -14.56 1.55 7.12
CA LEU A 83 -13.98 2.04 8.36
C LEU A 83 -14.62 3.37 8.81
N ALA A 84 -14.83 4.31 7.89
CA ALA A 84 -15.50 5.57 8.21
C ALA A 84 -16.93 5.37 8.69
N LYS A 85 -17.71 4.48 8.04
CA LYS A 85 -19.06 4.08 8.51
C LYS A 85 -19.05 3.47 9.91
N ALA A 86 -17.98 2.77 10.26
CA ALA A 86 -17.78 2.20 11.60
C ALA A 86 -17.21 3.21 12.63
N GLY A 87 -17.16 4.49 12.28
CA GLY A 87 -16.66 5.55 13.16
C GLY A 87 -15.13 5.52 13.36
N ARG A 88 -14.39 4.89 12.45
CA ARG A 88 -12.91 4.86 12.47
C ARG A 88 -12.37 6.07 11.74
N ARG A 89 -11.37 6.72 12.32
CA ARG A 89 -10.68 7.84 11.69
C ARG A 89 -9.65 7.35 10.70
N THR A 90 -9.77 7.78 9.43
CA THR A 90 -8.94 7.32 8.32
C THR A 90 -7.99 8.41 7.84
N GLY A 91 -6.81 8.01 7.36
CA GLY A 91 -5.82 8.92 6.79
C GLY A 91 -5.13 8.33 5.56
N ALA A 92 -4.69 9.18 4.64
CA ALA A 92 -3.96 8.79 3.44
C ALA A 92 -2.80 9.75 3.16
N VAL A 93 -1.62 9.21 2.91
CA VAL A 93 -0.44 9.92 2.39
C VAL A 93 0.01 9.16 1.15
N THR A 94 -0.49 9.56 -0.03
CA THR A 94 -0.44 8.70 -1.20
C THR A 94 -0.38 9.49 -2.51
N HIS A 95 -0.10 8.78 -3.61
CA HIS A 95 -0.34 9.29 -4.95
C HIS A 95 -1.82 9.65 -5.16
N SER A 96 -2.11 10.65 -6.00
CA SER A 96 -3.45 11.20 -6.26
C SER A 96 -4.50 10.18 -6.72
N PHE A 97 -4.09 9.06 -7.34
CA PHE A 97 -5.02 8.00 -7.75
C PHE A 97 -5.87 7.46 -6.60
N TRP A 98 -5.31 7.39 -5.38
CA TRP A 98 -6.06 6.97 -4.21
C TRP A 98 -7.19 7.94 -3.85
N SER A 99 -6.97 9.26 -4.02
CA SER A 99 -8.04 10.25 -3.89
C SER A 99 -9.12 10.04 -4.94
N GLU A 100 -8.71 9.83 -6.20
CA GLU A 100 -9.65 9.66 -7.32
C GLU A 100 -10.50 8.39 -7.17
N PHE A 101 -9.92 7.30 -6.69
CA PHE A 101 -10.68 6.07 -6.45
C PHE A 101 -11.66 6.19 -5.29
N PHE A 102 -11.25 6.76 -4.17
CA PHE A 102 -11.93 6.58 -2.90
C PHE A 102 -12.50 7.86 -2.29
N GLN A 103 -12.08 9.05 -2.76
CA GLN A 103 -12.59 10.32 -2.25
C GLN A 103 -13.27 11.14 -3.33
N ARG A 104 -12.51 11.72 -4.26
CA ARG A 104 -13.02 12.61 -5.32
C ARG A 104 -12.29 12.41 -6.64
N ALA A 105 -13.04 12.37 -7.74
CA ALA A 105 -12.53 12.39 -9.09
C ALA A 105 -13.31 13.41 -9.95
N PRO A 106 -12.66 14.09 -10.91
CA PRO A 106 -11.21 14.12 -11.13
C PRO A 106 -10.45 14.80 -9.98
N PHE A 107 -9.17 14.47 -9.81
CA PHE A 107 -8.28 15.10 -8.84
C PHE A 107 -8.03 16.56 -9.22
N ASP A 108 -8.27 17.46 -8.29
CA ASP A 108 -7.94 18.88 -8.41
C ASP A 108 -6.82 19.21 -7.42
N THR A 109 -5.64 19.56 -7.93
CA THR A 109 -4.45 19.81 -7.11
C THR A 109 -4.67 20.90 -6.06
N VAL A 110 -5.46 21.94 -6.37
CA VAL A 110 -5.71 23.03 -5.42
C VAL A 110 -6.66 22.61 -4.30
N ARG A 111 -7.67 21.82 -4.64
CA ARG A 111 -8.70 21.37 -3.69
C ARG A 111 -8.28 20.13 -2.91
N ASP A 112 -7.63 19.18 -3.58
CA ASP A 112 -7.52 17.81 -3.09
C ASP A 112 -6.12 17.43 -2.59
N ILE A 113 -5.08 18.26 -2.81
CA ILE A 113 -3.70 17.92 -2.44
C ILE A 113 -3.54 17.74 -0.92
N GLU A 114 -4.26 18.53 -0.15
CA GLU A 114 -4.31 18.45 1.31
C GLU A 114 -5.69 18.85 1.83
N TYR A 115 -6.29 17.99 2.65
CA TYR A 115 -7.52 18.32 3.35
C TYR A 115 -7.66 17.57 4.68
N ASP A 116 -8.47 18.16 5.56
CA ASP A 116 -8.96 17.56 6.80
C ASP A 116 -10.48 17.72 6.82
N GLU A 117 -11.21 16.60 6.77
CA GLU A 117 -12.68 16.57 6.73
C GLU A 117 -13.20 15.54 7.73
N GLU A 118 -14.28 15.86 8.44
CA GLU A 118 -14.91 14.90 9.35
C GLU A 118 -15.89 13.96 8.62
N ALA A 119 -16.32 14.35 7.42
CA ALA A 119 -17.24 13.57 6.60
C ALA A 119 -16.53 13.02 5.36
N GLY A 120 -16.84 11.79 5.00
CA GLY A 120 -16.27 11.13 3.83
C GLY A 120 -15.43 9.91 4.16
N PRO A 121 -14.98 9.16 3.14
CA PRO A 121 -14.21 7.94 3.34
C PRO A 121 -12.81 8.20 3.90
N ILE A 122 -12.14 9.28 3.46
CA ILE A 122 -10.80 9.66 3.91
C ILE A 122 -10.93 10.97 4.69
N HIS A 123 -10.68 10.93 6.01
CA HIS A 123 -10.80 12.11 6.86
C HIS A 123 -9.59 13.06 6.75
N HIS A 124 -8.40 12.50 6.56
CA HIS A 124 -7.15 13.26 6.49
C HIS A 124 -6.36 12.85 5.25
N GLY A 125 -6.43 13.65 4.19
CA GLY A 125 -5.75 13.41 2.93
C GLY A 125 -4.50 14.28 2.76
N ARG A 126 -3.40 13.68 2.32
CA ARG A 126 -2.16 14.33 1.89
C ARG A 126 -1.73 13.62 0.61
N PHE A 127 -2.02 14.22 -0.51
CA PHE A 127 -1.80 13.58 -1.80
C PHE A 127 -0.66 14.26 -2.56
N HIS A 128 0.02 13.48 -3.38
CA HIS A 128 1.03 13.98 -4.29
C HIS A 128 0.74 13.50 -5.71
N THR A 129 1.28 14.23 -6.66
CA THR A 129 1.34 13.85 -8.06
C THR A 129 2.79 13.61 -8.43
N MET A 130 3.02 12.80 -9.45
CA MET A 130 4.35 12.70 -10.05
C MET A 130 4.56 13.87 -11.01
N ALA A 131 5.74 14.46 -10.99
CA ALA A 131 6.09 15.52 -11.95
C ALA A 131 6.42 14.88 -13.31
N GLY A 132 5.49 14.99 -14.26
CA GLY A 132 5.66 14.53 -15.62
C GLY A 132 5.29 13.08 -15.88
N TYR A 133 5.05 12.80 -17.15
CA TYR A 133 4.82 11.46 -17.68
C TYR A 133 5.98 11.10 -18.59
N GLY A 134 6.79 10.17 -18.19
CA GLY A 134 7.85 9.65 -19.03
C GLY A 134 9.04 9.17 -18.22
N HIS A 135 9.83 8.28 -18.82
CA HIS A 135 11.00 7.67 -18.19
C HIS A 135 12.06 8.69 -17.74
N ASP A 136 12.04 9.90 -18.29
CA ASP A 136 13.04 10.93 -18.01
C ASP A 136 12.62 11.95 -16.96
N ASN A 137 11.34 11.92 -16.52
CA ASN A 137 10.81 12.90 -15.58
C ASN A 137 9.98 12.21 -14.49
N GLN A 138 10.66 11.44 -13.67
CA GLN A 138 10.07 10.67 -12.59
C GLN A 138 10.47 11.28 -11.25
N MET A 139 10.00 12.48 -11.02
CA MET A 139 10.21 13.15 -9.72
C MET A 139 9.07 12.76 -8.79
N THR A 140 9.43 12.04 -7.76
CA THR A 140 8.54 11.71 -6.63
C THR A 140 8.90 12.56 -5.41
N PRO A 141 7.96 12.83 -4.50
CA PRO A 141 8.31 13.39 -3.20
C PRO A 141 9.25 12.45 -2.43
N SER A 142 10.03 13.02 -1.51
CA SER A 142 10.89 12.26 -0.63
C SER A 142 10.07 11.28 0.23
N ASP A 143 10.42 10.00 0.21
CA ASP A 143 9.76 8.99 1.05
C ASP A 143 9.87 9.33 2.53
N HIS A 144 11.02 9.84 2.97
CA HIS A 144 11.22 10.29 4.35
C HIS A 144 10.20 11.37 4.77
N ASP A 145 9.92 12.35 3.91
CA ASP A 145 8.96 13.42 4.20
C ASP A 145 7.51 12.89 4.20
N LEU A 146 7.23 11.93 3.32
CA LEU A 146 5.93 11.26 3.31
C LEU A 146 5.72 10.38 4.54
N PHE A 147 6.74 9.65 5.03
CA PHE A 147 6.69 8.92 6.30
C PHE A 147 6.47 9.86 7.49
N ALA A 148 7.18 10.99 7.52
CA ALA A 148 6.99 12.01 8.55
C ALA A 148 5.56 12.57 8.51
N THR A 149 5.00 12.79 7.32
CA THR A 149 3.63 13.26 7.13
C THR A 149 2.62 12.25 7.66
N LEU A 150 2.75 10.95 7.33
CA LEU A 150 1.91 9.90 7.90
C LEU A 150 2.01 9.85 9.42
N THR A 151 3.23 9.98 9.95
CA THR A 151 3.45 10.02 11.40
C THR A 151 2.69 11.18 12.06
N ARG A 152 2.67 12.35 11.42
CA ARG A 152 1.86 13.48 11.92
C ARG A 152 0.36 13.16 11.92
N LEU A 153 -0.15 12.47 10.91
CA LEU A 153 -1.55 12.02 10.91
C LEU A 153 -1.81 11.05 12.09
N CYS A 154 -0.89 10.14 12.36
CA CYS A 154 -0.99 9.22 13.48
C CYS A 154 -1.02 9.93 14.83
N GLU A 155 -0.09 10.86 15.07
CA GLU A 155 0.14 11.46 16.39
C GLU A 155 -0.72 12.70 16.65
N VAL A 156 -0.99 13.52 15.63
CA VAL A 156 -1.73 14.77 15.77
C VAL A 156 -3.21 14.61 15.46
N LYS A 157 -3.53 13.83 14.41
CA LYS A 157 -4.93 13.59 14.02
C LYS A 157 -5.52 12.35 14.68
N GLY A 158 -4.68 11.45 15.18
CA GLY A 158 -5.11 10.24 15.88
C GLY A 158 -5.89 9.29 15.00
N ILE A 159 -5.44 9.09 13.75
CA ILE A 159 -6.08 8.16 12.81
C ILE A 159 -6.04 6.73 13.35
N ASP A 160 -7.09 5.94 13.06
CA ASP A 160 -7.14 4.50 13.40
C ASP A 160 -6.58 3.65 12.26
N TYR A 161 -6.82 4.09 11.03
CA TYR A 161 -6.30 3.46 9.82
C TYR A 161 -5.58 4.49 8.96
N GLY A 162 -4.39 4.17 8.52
CA GLY A 162 -3.61 5.00 7.61
C GLY A 162 -3.03 4.21 6.45
N ILE A 163 -3.01 4.82 5.28
CA ILE A 163 -2.30 4.28 4.13
C ILE A 163 -1.17 5.23 3.71
N TYR A 164 -0.03 4.65 3.41
CA TYR A 164 1.09 5.27 2.72
C TYR A 164 1.29 4.62 1.37
N HIS A 165 1.56 5.42 0.36
CA HIS A 165 1.94 4.92 -0.95
C HIS A 165 2.97 5.84 -1.61
N SER A 166 4.02 5.26 -2.15
CA SER A 166 5.10 5.94 -2.87
C SER A 166 5.43 5.20 -4.16
N CYS A 167 5.74 5.97 -5.20
CA CYS A 167 6.12 5.45 -6.52
C CYS A 167 7.65 5.46 -6.74
N THR A 168 8.46 5.71 -5.73
CA THR A 168 9.91 5.91 -5.88
C THR A 168 10.59 4.70 -6.50
N LEU A 169 10.36 3.49 -5.96
CA LEU A 169 11.05 2.29 -6.44
C LEU A 169 10.49 1.78 -7.78
N ASP A 170 9.19 1.95 -8.04
CA ASP A 170 8.62 1.70 -9.36
C ASP A 170 9.29 2.58 -10.43
N SER A 171 9.39 3.88 -10.16
CA SER A 171 10.05 4.85 -11.03
C SER A 171 11.53 4.52 -11.25
N MET A 172 12.24 4.11 -10.20
CA MET A 172 13.64 3.67 -10.29
C MET A 172 13.77 2.40 -11.14
N GLY A 173 12.86 1.42 -10.96
CA GLY A 173 12.82 0.19 -11.76
C GLY A 173 12.59 0.45 -13.24
N HIS A 174 11.66 1.36 -13.58
CA HIS A 174 11.44 1.78 -14.97
C HIS A 174 12.65 2.45 -15.59
N ARG A 175 13.40 3.23 -14.82
CA ARG A 175 14.54 4.00 -15.31
C ARG A 175 15.83 3.20 -15.38
N PHE A 176 16.14 2.42 -14.37
CA PHE A 176 17.45 1.77 -14.18
C PHE A 176 17.38 0.25 -14.22
N PHE A 177 16.18 -0.34 -14.32
CA PHE A 177 15.92 -1.78 -14.20
C PHE A 177 16.16 -2.33 -12.77
N HIS A 178 15.82 -3.61 -12.56
CA HIS A 178 15.90 -4.20 -11.22
C HIS A 178 17.23 -4.90 -10.87
N ASP A 179 18.08 -5.14 -11.85
CA ASP A 179 19.37 -5.82 -11.63
C ASP A 179 20.54 -4.83 -11.83
N CYS A 180 20.54 -3.75 -11.04
CA CYS A 180 21.59 -2.72 -11.10
C CYS A 180 21.90 -2.14 -9.73
N ALA A 181 23.06 -1.51 -9.59
CA ALA A 181 23.51 -0.93 -8.34
C ALA A 181 22.63 0.24 -7.88
N GLU A 182 22.08 1.00 -8.80
CA GLU A 182 21.19 2.14 -8.50
C GLU A 182 19.91 1.66 -7.83
N MET A 183 19.31 0.58 -8.30
CA MET A 183 18.13 -0.01 -7.70
C MET A 183 18.42 -0.65 -6.35
N ASP A 184 19.53 -1.37 -6.23
CA ASP A 184 19.96 -1.95 -4.97
C ASP A 184 20.16 -0.84 -3.90
N HIS A 185 20.81 0.25 -4.30
CA HIS A 185 21.01 1.42 -3.41
C HIS A 185 19.68 2.10 -3.02
N ALA A 186 18.77 2.27 -3.96
CA ALA A 186 17.47 2.87 -3.68
C ALA A 186 16.64 2.03 -2.69
N CYS A 187 16.61 0.71 -2.86
CA CYS A 187 15.96 -0.21 -1.92
C CYS A 187 16.58 -0.13 -0.52
N TYR A 188 17.91 -0.16 -0.44
CA TYR A 188 18.64 -0.04 0.82
C TYR A 188 18.33 1.28 1.53
N LEU A 189 18.39 2.41 0.82
CA LEU A 189 18.09 3.72 1.41
C LEU A 189 16.66 3.81 1.91
N LEU A 190 15.70 3.26 1.16
CA LEU A 190 14.30 3.28 1.56
C LEU A 190 14.08 2.43 2.82
N ASP A 191 14.69 1.25 2.92
CA ASP A 191 14.64 0.40 4.12
C ASP A 191 15.22 1.12 5.35
N GLU A 192 16.38 1.78 5.20
CA GLU A 192 17.00 2.58 6.27
C GLU A 192 16.14 3.77 6.71
N GLN A 193 15.46 4.42 5.76
CA GLN A 193 14.56 5.53 6.08
C GLN A 193 13.26 5.05 6.74
N LEU A 194 12.71 3.92 6.32
CA LEU A 194 11.45 3.38 6.83
C LEU A 194 11.59 2.81 8.25
N ALA A 195 12.70 2.19 8.57
CA ALA A 195 12.90 1.46 9.82
C ALA A 195 12.62 2.30 11.09
N PRO A 196 13.11 3.53 11.28
CA PRO A 196 12.79 4.36 12.45
C PRO A 196 11.30 4.67 12.57
N PHE A 197 10.59 4.84 11.45
CA PHE A 197 9.16 5.12 11.44
C PHE A 197 8.34 3.90 11.85
N ILE A 198 8.69 2.70 11.42
CA ILE A 198 8.06 1.46 11.88
C ILE A 198 8.16 1.34 13.41
N HIS A 199 9.34 1.56 13.99
CA HIS A 199 9.50 1.59 15.45
C HIS A 199 8.58 2.60 16.12
N ARG A 200 8.51 3.82 15.59
CA ARG A 200 7.69 4.89 16.12
C ARG A 200 6.19 4.55 16.06
N TRP A 201 5.71 4.04 14.94
CA TRP A 201 4.31 3.65 14.78
C TRP A 201 3.93 2.48 15.68
N ARG A 202 4.78 1.47 15.80
CA ARG A 202 4.56 0.34 16.72
C ARG A 202 4.50 0.80 18.18
N ASN A 203 5.38 1.69 18.58
CA ASN A 203 5.38 2.28 19.93
C ASN A 203 4.12 3.14 20.19
N ALA A 204 3.52 3.71 19.15
CA ALA A 204 2.23 4.42 19.21
C ALA A 204 1.01 3.46 19.16
N GLY A 205 1.25 2.15 19.16
CA GLY A 205 0.20 1.12 19.21
C GLY A 205 -0.39 0.73 17.86
N TYR A 206 0.27 1.06 16.75
CA TYR A 206 -0.14 0.62 15.43
C TYR A 206 0.41 -0.76 15.10
N GLU A 207 -0.43 -1.58 14.50
CA GLU A 207 0.03 -2.70 13.67
C GLU A 207 0.45 -2.14 12.31
N VAL A 208 1.51 -2.70 11.72
CA VAL A 208 2.06 -2.20 10.47
C VAL A 208 2.12 -3.32 9.45
N ILE A 209 1.60 -3.05 8.26
CA ILE A 209 1.78 -3.86 7.06
C ILE A 209 2.74 -3.09 6.15
N VAL A 210 3.79 -3.75 5.66
CA VAL A 210 4.68 -3.22 4.61
C VAL A 210 4.60 -4.18 3.42
N THR A 211 4.26 -3.64 2.26
CA THR A 211 4.03 -4.46 1.05
C THR A 211 4.24 -3.64 -0.22
N ALA A 212 4.03 -4.26 -1.38
CA ALA A 212 3.89 -3.58 -2.65
C ALA A 212 2.45 -3.75 -3.19
N ASP A 213 2.19 -3.17 -4.33
CA ASP A 213 0.98 -3.39 -5.12
C ASP A 213 1.21 -4.43 -6.22
N HIS A 214 2.40 -4.45 -6.81
CA HIS A 214 2.89 -5.44 -7.76
C HIS A 214 4.43 -5.53 -7.71
N GLY A 215 5.01 -6.39 -8.53
CA GLY A 215 6.45 -6.41 -8.80
C GLY A 215 6.75 -5.91 -10.21
N GLN A 216 8.03 -5.97 -10.58
CA GLN A 216 8.53 -5.65 -11.92
C GLN A 216 9.51 -6.72 -12.38
N ASP A 217 9.57 -6.98 -13.69
CA ASP A 217 10.59 -7.86 -14.26
C ASP A 217 12.00 -7.20 -14.27
N ALA A 218 13.01 -7.92 -14.74
CA ALA A 218 14.38 -7.43 -14.74
C ALA A 218 14.58 -6.14 -15.57
N ARG A 219 13.64 -5.83 -16.48
CA ARG A 219 13.66 -4.61 -17.32
C ARG A 219 12.76 -3.50 -16.81
N GLY A 220 12.21 -3.64 -15.59
CA GLY A 220 11.32 -2.66 -15.01
C GLY A 220 9.91 -2.66 -15.62
N HIS A 221 9.47 -3.74 -16.26
CA HIS A 221 8.10 -3.84 -16.79
C HIS A 221 7.19 -4.57 -15.80
N HIS A 222 5.94 -4.15 -15.74
CA HIS A 222 4.87 -4.78 -14.97
C HIS A 222 3.59 -4.92 -15.82
N GLY A 223 2.50 -5.45 -15.24
CA GLY A 223 1.23 -5.63 -15.94
C GLY A 223 1.03 -7.01 -16.54
N GLY A 224 2.08 -7.82 -16.58
CA GLY A 224 2.05 -9.17 -17.17
C GLY A 224 1.90 -10.31 -16.14
N THR A 225 2.02 -11.54 -16.64
CA THR A 225 1.82 -12.78 -15.88
C THR A 225 3.13 -13.37 -15.33
N GLY A 226 4.27 -12.70 -15.52
CA GLY A 226 5.56 -13.15 -15.00
C GLY A 226 5.60 -13.13 -13.46
N GLU A 227 6.26 -14.11 -12.86
CA GLU A 227 6.40 -14.20 -11.40
C GLU A 227 6.96 -12.90 -10.79
N LEU A 228 7.99 -12.32 -11.43
CA LEU A 228 8.60 -11.07 -10.96
C LEU A 228 7.66 -9.86 -11.05
N GLN A 229 6.67 -9.90 -11.95
CA GLN A 229 5.69 -8.83 -12.12
C GLN A 229 4.50 -8.98 -11.16
N GLN A 230 4.19 -10.21 -10.74
CA GLN A 230 3.05 -10.47 -9.88
C GLN A 230 3.42 -10.64 -8.41
N ASP A 231 4.56 -11.27 -8.10
CA ASP A 231 4.85 -11.67 -6.73
C ASP A 231 5.71 -10.61 -6.02
N PHE A 232 5.24 -10.21 -4.84
CA PHE A 232 5.88 -9.25 -3.95
C PHE A 232 5.78 -9.71 -2.49
N ALA A 233 6.42 -8.98 -1.57
CA ALA A 233 6.41 -9.34 -0.17
C ALA A 233 5.27 -8.64 0.59
N PHE A 234 4.75 -9.36 1.59
CA PHE A 234 3.84 -8.84 2.60
C PHE A 234 4.48 -9.05 3.96
N TYR A 235 5.00 -7.98 4.56
CA TYR A 235 5.51 -7.98 5.93
C TYR A 235 4.43 -7.50 6.88
N TYR A 236 4.33 -8.18 8.03
CA TYR A 236 3.34 -7.84 9.04
C TYR A 236 3.94 -7.77 10.43
N PHE A 237 3.76 -6.62 11.07
CA PHE A 237 4.11 -6.31 12.45
C PHE A 237 2.84 -6.24 13.30
N GLY A 238 2.32 -7.38 13.68
CA GLY A 238 1.07 -7.44 14.44
C GLY A 238 0.82 -8.78 15.08
N GLY A 239 -0.27 -8.87 15.83
CA GLY A 239 -0.64 -9.99 16.69
C GLY A 239 -1.86 -10.78 16.21
N SER A 240 -2.16 -10.89 14.92
CA SER A 240 -3.24 -11.76 14.44
C SER A 240 -2.75 -13.17 14.17
N ASP A 241 -3.69 -14.13 14.17
CA ASP A 241 -3.43 -15.42 13.58
C ASP A 241 -3.27 -15.26 12.07
N MET A 242 -2.23 -15.89 11.53
CA MET A 242 -1.83 -15.79 10.13
C MET A 242 -1.66 -17.18 9.54
N PRO A 243 -1.83 -17.34 8.21
CA PRO A 243 -1.59 -18.65 7.56
C PRO A 243 -0.14 -19.10 7.69
N ALA A 244 0.12 -20.36 7.34
CA ALA A 244 1.47 -20.91 7.29
C ALA A 244 2.39 -20.08 6.38
N LYS A 245 3.69 -20.04 6.69
CA LYS A 245 4.66 -19.13 6.02
C LYS A 245 4.88 -19.41 4.54
N ASP A 246 4.59 -20.62 4.08
CA ASP A 246 4.71 -21.07 2.69
C ASP A 246 3.48 -20.77 1.82
N VAL A 247 2.40 -20.27 2.42
CA VAL A 247 1.20 -19.88 1.68
C VAL A 247 1.46 -18.60 0.90
N VAL A 248 1.10 -18.60 -0.39
CA VAL A 248 1.05 -17.39 -1.20
C VAL A 248 -0.27 -16.68 -0.94
N LEU A 249 -0.20 -15.44 -0.46
CA LEU A 249 -1.38 -14.62 -0.17
C LEU A 249 -1.97 -14.05 -1.46
N ASP A 250 -3.30 -13.99 -1.53
CA ASP A 250 -4.03 -13.34 -2.61
C ASP A 250 -4.23 -11.85 -2.30
N GLN A 251 -3.88 -10.98 -3.23
CA GLN A 251 -4.06 -9.53 -3.08
C GLN A 251 -5.53 -9.15 -2.85
N LEU A 252 -6.49 -9.89 -3.42
CA LEU A 252 -7.92 -9.65 -3.19
C LEU A 252 -8.35 -9.88 -1.74
N ALA A 253 -7.58 -10.66 -0.99
CA ALA A 253 -7.84 -10.89 0.43
C ALA A 253 -7.34 -9.75 1.34
N MET A 254 -6.66 -8.73 0.80
CA MET A 254 -6.15 -7.60 1.59
C MET A 254 -7.29 -6.81 2.27
N ALA A 255 -8.25 -6.32 1.49
CA ALA A 255 -9.38 -5.55 2.03
C ALA A 255 -10.17 -6.32 3.10
N PRO A 256 -10.65 -7.55 2.85
CA PRO A 256 -11.35 -8.31 3.89
C PRO A 256 -10.48 -8.61 5.11
N SER A 257 -9.16 -8.80 4.94
CA SER A 257 -8.23 -9.00 6.06
C SER A 257 -8.09 -7.76 6.93
N ILE A 258 -7.93 -6.58 6.32
CA ILE A 258 -7.85 -5.31 7.05
C ILE A 258 -9.16 -5.06 7.83
N LEU A 259 -10.32 -5.19 7.18
CA LEU A 259 -11.62 -4.99 7.82
C LEU A 259 -11.84 -5.97 8.98
N THR A 260 -11.56 -7.27 8.77
CA THR A 260 -11.65 -8.27 9.83
C THR A 260 -10.73 -7.91 10.99
N ARG A 261 -9.48 -7.54 10.70
CA ARG A 261 -8.52 -7.15 11.74
C ARG A 261 -8.95 -5.92 12.52
N MET A 262 -9.57 -4.95 11.85
CA MET A 262 -10.11 -3.72 12.47
C MET A 262 -11.46 -3.93 13.17
N GLY A 263 -12.01 -5.15 13.12
CA GLY A 263 -13.30 -5.49 13.75
C GLY A 263 -14.51 -4.86 13.04
N VAL A 264 -14.42 -4.68 11.72
CA VAL A 264 -15.48 -4.11 10.89
C VAL A 264 -16.03 -5.21 9.97
N PRO A 265 -17.37 -5.28 9.79
CA PRO A 265 -17.97 -6.26 8.90
C PRO A 265 -17.43 -6.19 7.48
N VAL A 266 -17.15 -7.35 6.89
CA VAL A 266 -16.66 -7.46 5.51
C VAL A 266 -17.85 -7.40 4.54
N PRO A 267 -17.88 -6.48 3.57
CA PRO A 267 -18.92 -6.41 2.55
C PRO A 267 -19.04 -7.69 1.73
N ALA A 268 -20.27 -8.05 1.35
CA ALA A 268 -20.54 -9.26 0.58
C ALA A 268 -19.91 -9.28 -0.84
N THR A 269 -19.46 -8.13 -1.34
CA THR A 269 -18.72 -8.02 -2.60
C THR A 269 -17.30 -8.58 -2.49
N MET A 270 -16.68 -8.52 -1.32
CA MET A 270 -15.33 -9.04 -1.03
C MET A 270 -15.40 -10.55 -0.81
N LYS A 271 -15.08 -11.33 -1.84
CA LYS A 271 -15.26 -12.79 -1.84
C LYS A 271 -14.05 -13.57 -1.32
N ALA A 272 -12.87 -12.97 -1.33
CA ALA A 272 -11.65 -13.63 -0.84
C ALA A 272 -11.72 -13.79 0.68
N ALA A 273 -11.30 -14.95 1.17
CA ALA A 273 -11.25 -15.20 2.62
C ALA A 273 -10.14 -14.34 3.26
N PRO A 274 -10.40 -13.69 4.41
CA PRO A 274 -9.38 -12.93 5.11
C PRO A 274 -8.25 -13.85 5.61
N PHE A 275 -7.01 -13.39 5.51
CA PHE A 275 -5.84 -14.08 6.04
C PHE A 275 -5.35 -13.51 7.38
N MET A 276 -5.87 -12.38 7.82
CA MET A 276 -5.66 -11.82 9.16
C MET A 276 -6.93 -12.00 9.98
N VAL A 277 -6.84 -12.74 11.08
CA VAL A 277 -7.95 -13.01 12.00
C VAL A 277 -7.49 -12.87 13.45
N GLY A 278 -8.41 -12.73 14.37
CA GLY A 278 -8.15 -12.71 15.81
C GLY A 278 -8.14 -11.35 16.49
#